data_9ed9b2f65e6fec0be41e93744fb417b2
#
_entry.id   9ed9b2f65e6fec0be41e93744fb417b2
#
_cell.length_a   1.000
_cell.length_b   1.000
_cell.length_c   1.000
_cell.angle_alpha   90.00
_cell.angle_beta   90.00
_cell.angle_gamma   90.00
#
_symmetry.space_group_name_H-M   'P 1'
#
loop_
_entity.id
_entity.type
_entity.pdbx_description
1 polymer ?
#
loop_
_entity_poly.entity_id
_entity_poly.type
_entity_poly.pdbx_seq_one_letter_code
_entity_poly.pdbx_strand_id
1 'polypeptide(L)'
;MSYQVAVLAGDGIGPEVMAEARKVLKAVKERFSLDIEYSEYDVGGAAIDNHGCPLPESTLKGCEAADAILFGSVGGPKWEHLPPNDQPERGALLPLRGHFELFCNMRPAKLHAGLEHMSPLRSDISAQGFDVLCVRELTGGIYFGKPKGRQGEGEQEEAFDTMRYSRREVRRIAKIAFEAARGRRKKVTSVDKANVLACSVLWREVVEEVAKDFPDVELEHIYIDNATMQLLRRPFDFDVMLCSNLFGDIISDEIAMLTGSMGLLSSVSLNSDGFGLYEPAGGSAPDIAGQGIANPVAQILSAALLLRHSLKEEAAAKAIEDAVAKALSDGYLTGELLPADQRDKAKSTREMGDYIAQAVREAN
;
A
#
# COMPACT_ATOMS: atom_id res chain seq x y z
N MET A 1 -23.09 -4.85 -14.75
CA MET A 1 -21.98 -4.09 -15.37
C MET A 1 -20.76 -4.99 -15.29
N SER A 2 -19.96 -5.05 -16.35
CA SER A 2 -18.69 -5.79 -16.34
C SER A 2 -17.60 -4.82 -15.91
N TYR A 3 -16.80 -5.21 -14.91
CA TYR A 3 -15.64 -4.44 -14.46
C TYR A 3 -14.40 -4.89 -15.26
N GLN A 4 -13.58 -3.95 -15.69
CA GLN A 4 -12.34 -4.20 -16.41
C GLN A 4 -11.14 -3.94 -15.48
N VAL A 5 -10.30 -4.94 -15.23
CA VAL A 5 -9.12 -4.81 -14.37
C VAL A 5 -7.85 -5.08 -15.16
N ALA A 6 -6.97 -4.08 -15.22
CA ALA A 6 -5.61 -4.28 -15.75
C ALA A 6 -4.75 -4.99 -14.71
N VAL A 7 -4.15 -6.12 -15.08
CA VAL A 7 -3.29 -6.92 -14.21
C VAL A 7 -1.85 -6.78 -14.66
N LEU A 8 -1.02 -6.25 -13.79
CA LEU A 8 0.41 -6.01 -13.99
C LEU A 8 1.20 -6.81 -12.96
N ALA A 9 1.51 -8.07 -13.25
CA ALA A 9 2.18 -8.95 -12.30
C ALA A 9 3.61 -8.49 -11.95
N GLY A 10 4.35 -7.96 -12.93
CA GLY A 10 5.69 -7.41 -12.76
C GLY A 10 6.76 -8.45 -12.49
N ASP A 11 7.64 -8.17 -11.53
CA ASP A 11 8.91 -8.87 -11.32
C ASP A 11 8.94 -9.70 -10.03
N GLY A 12 9.96 -10.54 -9.91
CA GLY A 12 10.26 -11.29 -8.70
C GLY A 12 9.12 -12.20 -8.24
N ILE A 13 8.64 -12.02 -7.02
CA ILE A 13 7.49 -12.78 -6.46
C ILE A 13 6.15 -12.31 -7.04
N GLY A 14 6.10 -11.18 -7.76
CA GLY A 14 4.87 -10.60 -8.28
C GLY A 14 3.97 -11.59 -9.02
N PRO A 15 4.47 -12.37 -10.00
CA PRO A 15 3.66 -13.35 -10.73
C PRO A 15 3.04 -14.44 -9.83
N GLU A 16 3.78 -14.97 -8.85
CA GLU A 16 3.27 -16.05 -7.98
C GLU A 16 2.23 -15.54 -6.98
N VAL A 17 2.43 -14.38 -6.36
CA VAL A 17 1.43 -13.81 -5.42
C VAL A 17 0.20 -13.27 -6.15
N MET A 18 0.37 -12.75 -7.39
CA MET A 18 -0.73 -12.33 -8.26
C MET A 18 -1.62 -13.51 -8.66
N ALA A 19 -1.05 -14.66 -8.96
CA ALA A 19 -1.81 -15.86 -9.26
C ALA A 19 -2.75 -16.25 -8.11
N GLU A 20 -2.29 -16.12 -6.86
CA GLU A 20 -3.10 -16.42 -5.69
C GLU A 20 -4.20 -15.36 -5.46
N ALA A 21 -3.90 -14.07 -5.63
CA ALA A 21 -4.93 -13.03 -5.56
C ALA A 21 -6.03 -13.23 -6.62
N ARG A 22 -5.66 -13.56 -7.86
CA ARG A 22 -6.64 -13.87 -8.92
C ARG A 22 -7.49 -15.11 -8.61
N LYS A 23 -6.92 -16.12 -7.95
CA LYS A 23 -7.65 -17.30 -7.49
C LYS A 23 -8.72 -16.91 -6.44
N VAL A 24 -8.37 -16.04 -5.50
CA VAL A 24 -9.31 -15.53 -4.50
C VAL A 24 -10.39 -14.65 -5.16
N LEU A 25 -10.01 -13.77 -6.09
CA LEU A 25 -10.97 -12.97 -6.86
C LEU A 25 -11.94 -13.85 -7.67
N LYS A 26 -11.49 -15.00 -8.20
CA LYS A 26 -12.37 -15.96 -8.84
C LYS A 26 -13.40 -16.53 -7.87
N ALA A 27 -13.01 -16.88 -6.65
CA ALA A 27 -13.95 -17.32 -5.62
C ALA A 27 -14.99 -16.23 -5.26
N VAL A 28 -14.55 -14.96 -5.21
CA VAL A 28 -15.43 -13.80 -5.01
C VAL A 28 -16.42 -13.64 -6.17
N LYS A 29 -15.96 -13.73 -7.43
CA LYS A 29 -16.82 -13.68 -8.62
C LYS A 29 -17.94 -14.72 -8.55
N GLU A 30 -17.59 -15.95 -8.19
CA GLU A 30 -18.52 -17.07 -8.07
C GLU A 30 -19.56 -16.81 -6.97
N ARG A 31 -19.11 -16.36 -5.78
CA ARG A 31 -19.98 -16.15 -4.62
C ARG A 31 -20.90 -14.94 -4.75
N PHE A 32 -20.41 -13.82 -5.24
CA PHE A 32 -21.15 -12.55 -5.31
C PHE A 32 -21.73 -12.28 -6.71
N SER A 33 -21.57 -13.22 -7.66
CA SER A 33 -22.03 -13.08 -9.05
C SER A 33 -21.49 -11.81 -9.72
N LEU A 34 -20.24 -11.45 -9.44
CA LEU A 34 -19.60 -10.28 -10.03
C LEU A 34 -19.05 -10.61 -11.42
N ASP A 35 -19.21 -9.68 -12.34
CA ASP A 35 -18.65 -9.77 -13.68
C ASP A 35 -17.38 -8.92 -13.74
N ILE A 36 -16.22 -9.57 -13.56
CA ILE A 36 -14.89 -8.91 -13.59
C ILE A 36 -14.06 -9.57 -14.68
N GLU A 37 -13.58 -8.80 -15.64
CA GLU A 37 -12.66 -9.22 -16.67
C GLU A 37 -11.25 -8.72 -16.39
N TYR A 38 -10.26 -9.52 -16.78
CA TYR A 38 -8.86 -9.23 -16.52
C TYR A 38 -8.09 -9.16 -17.83
N SER A 39 -7.31 -8.10 -18.00
CA SER A 39 -6.36 -7.95 -19.11
C SER A 39 -4.95 -7.86 -18.53
N GLU A 40 -4.06 -8.73 -18.98
CA GLU A 40 -2.69 -8.84 -18.47
C GLU A 40 -1.72 -8.04 -19.34
N TYR A 41 -0.80 -7.31 -18.72
CA TYR A 41 0.20 -6.50 -19.39
C TYR A 41 1.55 -6.60 -18.68
N ASP A 42 2.63 -6.54 -19.44
CA ASP A 42 3.98 -6.49 -18.92
C ASP A 42 4.28 -5.10 -18.34
N VAL A 43 5.02 -5.09 -17.22
CA VAL A 43 5.48 -3.88 -16.53
C VAL A 43 6.82 -4.13 -15.84
N GLY A 44 7.59 -3.09 -15.61
CA GLY A 44 8.84 -3.17 -14.86
C GLY A 44 9.93 -3.91 -15.62
N GLY A 45 10.66 -4.76 -14.93
CA GLY A 45 11.76 -5.55 -15.49
C GLY A 45 11.31 -6.57 -16.53
N ALA A 46 10.15 -7.19 -16.33
CA ALA A 46 9.55 -8.08 -17.31
C ALA A 46 9.27 -7.35 -18.64
N ALA A 47 8.79 -6.11 -18.56
CA ALA A 47 8.57 -5.28 -19.74
C ALA A 47 9.88 -4.86 -20.41
N ILE A 48 10.92 -4.53 -19.63
CA ILE A 48 12.25 -4.25 -20.19
C ILE A 48 12.77 -5.45 -20.99
N ASP A 49 12.65 -6.65 -20.44
CA ASP A 49 13.12 -7.87 -21.08
C ASP A 49 12.34 -8.19 -22.37
N ASN A 50 11.03 -7.96 -22.39
CA ASN A 50 10.15 -8.35 -23.50
C ASN A 50 9.99 -7.22 -24.55
N HIS A 51 10.06 -5.96 -24.14
CA HIS A 51 9.72 -4.79 -24.95
C HIS A 51 10.80 -3.71 -25.00
N GLY A 52 11.88 -3.84 -24.21
CA GLY A 52 12.98 -2.86 -24.16
C GLY A 52 12.68 -1.60 -23.38
N CYS A 53 11.55 -1.50 -22.68
CA CYS A 53 11.19 -0.36 -21.83
C CYS A 53 10.33 -0.80 -20.64
N PRO A 54 10.41 -0.11 -19.48
CA PRO A 54 9.72 -0.54 -18.26
C PRO A 54 8.20 -0.33 -18.28
N LEU A 55 7.69 0.55 -19.12
CA LEU A 55 6.27 0.82 -19.31
C LEU A 55 5.93 0.94 -20.79
N PRO A 56 5.58 -0.17 -21.47
CA PRO A 56 5.14 -0.13 -22.86
C PRO A 56 3.88 0.70 -23.07
N GLU A 57 3.75 1.33 -24.24
CA GLU A 57 2.55 2.09 -24.60
C GLU A 57 1.27 1.24 -24.58
N SER A 58 1.38 -0.04 -24.95
CA SER A 58 0.28 -1.00 -24.86
C SER A 58 -0.20 -1.22 -23.44
N THR A 59 0.72 -1.29 -22.47
CA THR A 59 0.41 -1.40 -21.05
C THR A 59 -0.33 -0.15 -20.55
N LEU A 60 0.19 1.03 -20.89
CA LEU A 60 -0.45 2.29 -20.48
C LEU A 60 -1.87 2.41 -21.04
N LYS A 61 -2.06 2.13 -22.34
CA LYS A 61 -3.39 2.12 -22.98
C LYS A 61 -4.34 1.09 -22.37
N GLY A 62 -3.81 -0.07 -21.99
CA GLY A 62 -4.61 -1.09 -21.30
C GLY A 62 -5.06 -0.64 -19.92
N CYS A 63 -4.21 0.08 -19.18
CA CYS A 63 -4.57 0.70 -17.91
C CYS A 63 -5.61 1.83 -18.08
N GLU A 64 -5.51 2.64 -19.15
CA GLU A 64 -6.48 3.69 -19.47
C GLU A 64 -7.89 3.14 -19.79
N ALA A 65 -7.97 1.92 -20.32
CA ALA A 65 -9.23 1.27 -20.65
C ALA A 65 -9.83 0.47 -19.47
N ALA A 66 -9.13 0.39 -18.34
CA ALA A 66 -9.56 -0.36 -17.18
C ALA A 66 -10.25 0.51 -16.12
N ASP A 67 -11.03 -0.10 -15.24
CA ASP A 67 -11.62 0.54 -14.05
C ASP A 67 -10.64 0.62 -12.88
N ALA A 68 -9.63 -0.26 -12.88
CA ALA A 68 -8.59 -0.32 -11.85
C ALA A 68 -7.35 -1.09 -12.32
N ILE A 69 -6.22 -0.86 -11.65
CA ILE A 69 -4.97 -1.59 -11.88
C ILE A 69 -4.67 -2.48 -10.67
N LEU A 70 -4.60 -3.79 -10.87
CA LEU A 70 -4.05 -4.72 -9.90
C LEU A 70 -2.58 -4.97 -10.24
N PHE A 71 -1.70 -4.46 -9.39
CA PHE A 71 -0.26 -4.41 -9.61
C PHE A 71 0.44 -5.38 -8.64
N GLY A 72 1.45 -6.10 -9.11
CA GLY A 72 2.26 -6.97 -8.27
C GLY A 72 3.46 -6.23 -7.66
N SER A 73 4.63 -6.49 -8.20
CA SER A 73 5.87 -5.83 -7.76
C SER A 73 6.80 -5.58 -8.94
N VAL A 74 7.65 -4.57 -8.83
CA VAL A 74 8.67 -4.27 -9.84
C VAL A 74 10.03 -4.07 -9.20
N GLY A 75 11.08 -4.28 -10.02
CA GLY A 75 12.45 -4.06 -9.60
C GLY A 75 13.24 -5.34 -9.34
N GLY A 76 14.54 -5.16 -9.24
CA GLY A 76 15.48 -6.22 -8.94
C GLY A 76 16.89 -5.87 -9.42
N PRO A 77 17.93 -6.55 -8.90
CA PRO A 77 19.33 -6.24 -9.16
C PRO A 77 19.72 -6.35 -10.64
N LYS A 78 18.95 -7.11 -11.41
CA LYS A 78 19.21 -7.30 -12.85
C LYS A 78 19.21 -5.99 -13.63
N TRP A 79 18.41 -5.00 -13.25
CA TRP A 79 18.21 -3.75 -14.00
C TRP A 79 18.81 -2.51 -13.32
N GLU A 80 19.52 -2.67 -12.18
CA GLU A 80 20.17 -1.56 -11.47
C GLU A 80 21.26 -0.83 -12.27
N HIS A 81 21.84 -1.51 -13.28
CA HIS A 81 22.84 -0.94 -14.17
C HIS A 81 22.27 0.05 -15.20
N LEU A 82 20.93 0.09 -15.36
CA LEU A 82 20.27 1.01 -16.31
C LEU A 82 20.25 2.45 -15.77
N PRO A 83 20.14 3.45 -16.68
CA PRO A 83 19.90 4.83 -16.26
C PRO A 83 18.69 4.91 -15.30
N PRO A 84 18.72 5.79 -14.30
CA PRO A 84 17.69 5.84 -13.26
C PRO A 84 16.24 5.89 -13.76
N ASN A 85 15.99 6.59 -14.88
CA ASN A 85 14.63 6.70 -15.43
C ASN A 85 14.19 5.48 -16.26
N ASP A 86 15.12 4.57 -16.58
CA ASP A 86 14.87 3.34 -17.32
C ASP A 86 14.78 2.13 -16.36
N GLN A 87 15.01 2.36 -15.06
CA GLN A 87 14.84 1.33 -14.02
C GLN A 87 13.36 1.05 -13.75
N PRO A 88 12.97 -0.18 -13.36
CA PRO A 88 11.58 -0.60 -13.22
C PRO A 88 10.69 0.32 -12.39
N GLU A 89 11.13 0.73 -11.21
CA GLU A 89 10.31 1.55 -10.30
C GLU A 89 10.12 2.98 -10.85
N ARG A 90 11.22 3.60 -11.28
CA ARG A 90 11.21 4.99 -11.77
C ARG A 90 10.64 5.12 -13.17
N GLY A 91 10.81 4.09 -13.98
CA GLY A 91 10.36 4.07 -15.37
C GLY A 91 8.93 3.54 -15.56
N ALA A 92 8.34 2.85 -14.57
CA ALA A 92 6.99 2.33 -14.66
C ALA A 92 6.07 2.85 -13.54
N LEU A 93 6.35 2.53 -12.28
CA LEU A 93 5.43 2.83 -11.17
C LEU A 93 5.20 4.33 -10.98
N LEU A 94 6.27 5.14 -10.97
CA LEU A 94 6.14 6.59 -10.83
C LEU A 94 5.41 7.24 -12.01
N PRO A 95 5.67 6.89 -13.29
CA PRO A 95 4.88 7.34 -14.43
C PRO A 95 3.41 6.96 -14.34
N LEU A 96 3.05 5.72 -13.95
CA LEU A 96 1.65 5.31 -13.76
C LEU A 96 0.96 6.17 -12.69
N ARG A 97 1.59 6.39 -11.54
CA ARG A 97 1.06 7.24 -10.48
C ARG A 97 0.85 8.69 -10.95
N GLY A 98 1.79 9.22 -11.72
CA GLY A 98 1.68 10.56 -12.30
C GLY A 98 0.60 10.66 -13.37
N HIS A 99 0.52 9.70 -14.30
CA HIS A 99 -0.42 9.70 -15.41
C HIS A 99 -1.89 9.66 -14.93
N PHE A 100 -2.18 8.82 -13.95
CA PHE A 100 -3.52 8.67 -13.38
C PHE A 100 -3.80 9.62 -12.20
N GLU A 101 -2.91 10.56 -11.90
CA GLU A 101 -3.03 11.51 -10.78
C GLU A 101 -3.33 10.82 -9.43
N LEU A 102 -2.67 9.70 -9.15
CA LEU A 102 -2.88 8.90 -7.93
C LEU A 102 -2.26 9.58 -6.71
N PHE A 103 -2.95 10.54 -6.14
CA PHE A 103 -2.41 11.41 -5.09
C PHE A 103 -2.60 10.87 -3.67
N CYS A 104 -3.50 9.92 -3.46
CA CYS A 104 -3.82 9.37 -2.16
C CYS A 104 -3.30 7.95 -2.05
N ASN A 105 -2.27 7.72 -1.24
CA ASN A 105 -1.81 6.37 -0.91
C ASN A 105 -2.36 5.97 0.46
N MET A 106 -3.10 4.87 0.51
CA MET A 106 -3.61 4.30 1.76
C MET A 106 -2.93 2.95 2.02
N ARG A 107 -2.39 2.81 3.23
CA ARG A 107 -1.70 1.61 3.72
C ARG A 107 -2.33 1.19 5.05
N PRO A 108 -3.30 0.27 5.05
CA PRO A 108 -3.82 -0.30 6.28
C PRO A 108 -2.81 -1.27 6.88
N ALA A 109 -2.57 -1.17 8.17
CA ALA A 109 -1.71 -2.08 8.91
C ALA A 109 -2.41 -2.53 10.19
N LYS A 110 -2.64 -3.83 10.30
CA LYS A 110 -3.33 -4.46 11.41
C LYS A 110 -2.46 -5.59 11.98
N LEU A 111 -2.29 -5.59 13.29
CA LEU A 111 -1.73 -6.74 13.98
C LEU A 111 -2.84 -7.80 14.13
N HIS A 112 -2.72 -8.89 13.38
CA HIS A 112 -3.70 -9.97 13.40
C HIS A 112 -3.57 -10.81 14.68
N ALA A 113 -4.71 -11.23 15.21
CA ALA A 113 -4.74 -12.12 16.37
C ALA A 113 -3.99 -13.44 16.07
N GLY A 114 -3.15 -13.86 17.02
CA GLY A 114 -2.27 -15.02 16.87
C GLY A 114 -0.89 -14.70 16.29
N LEU A 115 -0.68 -13.48 15.76
CA LEU A 115 0.61 -13.04 15.22
C LEU A 115 1.32 -12.03 16.13
N GLU A 116 0.88 -11.85 17.38
CA GLU A 116 1.48 -10.91 18.34
C GLU A 116 2.98 -11.18 18.56
N HIS A 117 3.39 -12.44 18.45
CA HIS A 117 4.77 -12.90 18.59
C HIS A 117 5.69 -12.40 17.45
N MET A 118 5.12 -12.01 16.30
CA MET A 118 5.86 -11.45 15.17
C MET A 118 6.21 -9.98 15.35
N SER A 119 5.41 -9.27 16.14
CA SER A 119 5.62 -7.85 16.40
C SER A 119 6.92 -7.63 17.18
N PRO A 120 7.76 -6.65 16.78
CA PRO A 120 8.96 -6.26 17.53
C PRO A 120 8.62 -5.49 18.81
N LEU A 121 7.35 -5.19 19.06
CA LEU A 121 6.90 -4.49 20.24
C LEU A 121 7.01 -5.37 21.49
N ARG A 122 7.10 -4.73 22.65
CA ARG A 122 6.95 -5.43 23.92
C ARG A 122 5.64 -6.20 23.95
N SER A 123 5.64 -7.38 24.56
CA SER A 123 4.48 -8.27 24.58
C SER A 123 3.24 -7.67 25.24
N ASP A 124 3.40 -6.78 26.24
CA ASP A 124 2.30 -6.05 26.87
C ASP A 124 1.65 -4.99 25.96
N ILE A 125 2.36 -4.53 24.93
CA ILE A 125 1.88 -3.61 23.91
C ILE A 125 1.25 -4.40 22.75
N SER A 126 1.97 -5.39 22.19
CA SER A 126 1.47 -6.19 21.07
C SER A 126 0.20 -6.98 21.43
N ALA A 127 0.07 -7.45 22.68
CA ALA A 127 -1.13 -8.16 23.16
C ALA A 127 -2.42 -7.32 23.10
N GLN A 128 -2.33 -5.98 23.03
CA GLN A 128 -3.51 -5.11 22.89
C GLN A 128 -3.99 -5.03 21.42
N GLY A 129 -3.16 -5.46 20.47
CA GLY A 129 -3.41 -5.30 19.05
C GLY A 129 -3.44 -3.85 18.61
N PHE A 130 -3.42 -3.62 17.31
CA PHE A 130 -3.66 -2.31 16.71
C PHE A 130 -4.19 -2.47 15.28
N ASP A 131 -4.85 -1.44 14.80
CA ASP A 131 -5.35 -1.31 13.44
C ASP A 131 -5.23 0.16 13.03
N VAL A 132 -4.22 0.49 12.24
CA VAL A 132 -3.86 1.85 11.83
C VAL A 132 -3.96 1.97 10.31
N LEU A 133 -4.58 3.02 9.83
CA LEU A 133 -4.58 3.38 8.42
C LEU A 133 -3.66 4.59 8.20
N CYS A 134 -2.57 4.41 7.49
CA CYS A 134 -1.76 5.53 7.01
C CYS A 134 -2.36 6.07 5.71
N VAL A 135 -2.71 7.36 5.70
CA VAL A 135 -3.16 8.13 4.52
C VAL A 135 -2.07 9.11 4.15
N ARG A 136 -1.32 8.78 3.09
CA ARG A 136 -0.15 9.52 2.61
C ARG A 136 -0.50 10.30 1.35
N GLU A 137 -0.20 11.59 1.32
CA GLU A 137 -0.19 12.36 0.08
C GLU A 137 0.98 11.89 -0.79
N LEU A 138 0.74 11.59 -2.08
CA LEU A 138 1.69 10.84 -2.91
C LEU A 138 2.31 11.64 -4.05
N THR A 139 1.73 12.77 -4.46
CA THR A 139 2.11 13.51 -5.68
C THR A 139 2.69 14.89 -5.43
N GLY A 140 2.83 15.30 -4.18
CA GLY A 140 3.43 16.56 -3.75
C GLY A 140 4.70 16.39 -2.92
N GLY A 141 5.07 17.47 -2.24
CA GLY A 141 6.16 17.50 -1.28
C GLY A 141 7.55 17.47 -1.91
N ILE A 142 8.51 16.94 -1.16
CA ILE A 142 9.94 16.97 -1.52
C ILE A 142 10.27 16.06 -2.72
N TYR A 143 9.46 15.02 -2.97
CA TYR A 143 9.69 14.11 -4.09
C TYR A 143 9.38 14.74 -5.45
N PHE A 144 8.46 15.71 -5.50
CA PHE A 144 7.99 16.35 -6.72
C PHE A 144 8.27 17.85 -6.78
N GLY A 145 8.63 18.49 -5.65
CA GLY A 145 8.92 19.91 -5.57
C GLY A 145 10.10 20.31 -6.46
N LYS A 146 10.02 21.53 -6.98
CA LYS A 146 11.06 22.17 -7.79
C LYS A 146 11.36 23.57 -7.24
N PRO A 147 12.61 24.07 -7.37
CA PRO A 147 13.77 23.45 -8.01
C PRO A 147 14.36 22.30 -7.19
N LYS A 148 15.02 21.33 -7.86
CA LYS A 148 15.82 20.29 -7.24
C LYS A 148 16.97 19.92 -8.16
N GLY A 149 18.10 19.53 -7.59
CA GLY A 149 19.29 19.19 -8.36
C GLY A 149 20.58 19.39 -7.61
N ARG A 150 21.65 19.52 -8.39
CA ARG A 150 23.00 19.85 -7.93
C ARG A 150 23.51 21.08 -8.63
N GLN A 151 24.34 21.85 -7.96
CA GLN A 151 25.03 23.03 -8.51
C GLN A 151 26.41 23.16 -7.87
N GLY A 152 27.32 23.91 -8.55
CA GLY A 152 28.71 24.08 -8.11
C GLY A 152 29.61 22.92 -8.54
N GLU A 153 30.89 22.99 -8.15
CA GLU A 153 31.93 22.01 -8.47
C GLU A 153 32.85 21.81 -7.26
N GLY A 154 33.43 20.61 -7.11
CA GLY A 154 34.36 20.27 -6.04
C GLY A 154 33.78 20.47 -4.65
N GLU A 155 34.49 21.13 -3.75
CA GLU A 155 34.02 21.40 -2.37
C GLU A 155 32.85 22.40 -2.28
N GLN A 156 32.53 23.09 -3.38
CA GLN A 156 31.40 24.02 -3.49
C GLN A 156 30.17 23.36 -4.14
N GLU A 157 30.23 22.07 -4.43
CA GLU A 157 29.07 21.34 -4.94
C GLU A 157 27.99 21.25 -3.85
N GLU A 158 26.77 21.67 -4.20
CA GLU A 158 25.58 21.62 -3.36
C GLU A 158 24.50 20.77 -4.02
N ALA A 159 23.73 20.04 -3.23
CA ALA A 159 22.53 19.36 -3.67
C ALA A 159 21.32 19.88 -2.89
N PHE A 160 20.20 20.07 -3.56
CA PHE A 160 18.98 20.59 -2.94
C PHE A 160 17.71 19.95 -3.49
N ASP A 161 16.74 19.78 -2.60
CA ASP A 161 15.37 19.37 -2.90
C ASP A 161 14.38 20.33 -2.25
N THR A 162 13.30 20.67 -2.96
CA THR A 162 12.29 21.60 -2.48
C THR A 162 11.06 20.86 -1.94
N MET A 163 10.76 21.02 -0.66
CA MET A 163 9.48 20.59 -0.10
C MET A 163 8.41 21.65 -0.32
N ARG A 164 7.38 21.34 -1.10
CA ARG A 164 6.31 22.27 -1.46
C ARG A 164 4.96 21.60 -1.40
N TYR A 165 3.99 22.31 -0.77
CA TYR A 165 2.56 21.94 -0.74
C TYR A 165 1.69 23.15 -1.02
N SER A 166 0.63 22.96 -1.79
CA SER A 166 -0.46 23.92 -1.96
C SER A 166 -1.63 23.58 -1.03
N ARG A 167 -2.47 24.57 -0.72
CA ARG A 167 -3.72 24.35 0.04
C ARG A 167 -4.64 23.32 -0.63
N ARG A 168 -4.67 23.26 -1.97
CA ARG A 168 -5.45 22.28 -2.74
C ARG A 168 -4.99 20.86 -2.47
N GLU A 169 -3.69 20.60 -2.51
CA GLU A 169 -3.12 19.27 -2.27
C GLU A 169 -3.39 18.79 -0.86
N VAL A 170 -3.21 19.64 0.14
CA VAL A 170 -3.50 19.28 1.54
C VAL A 170 -5.00 19.05 1.75
N ARG A 171 -5.86 19.91 1.19
CA ARG A 171 -7.32 19.81 1.35
C ARG A 171 -7.87 18.50 0.79
N ARG A 172 -7.42 18.09 -0.40
CA ARG A 172 -7.92 16.86 -1.04
C ARG A 172 -7.55 15.61 -0.23
N ILE A 173 -6.32 15.52 0.27
CA ILE A 173 -5.90 14.36 1.05
C ILE A 173 -6.51 14.35 2.45
N ALA A 174 -6.66 15.51 3.09
CA ALA A 174 -7.31 15.64 4.39
C ALA A 174 -8.76 15.16 4.34
N LYS A 175 -9.54 15.55 3.33
CA LYS A 175 -10.93 15.06 3.16
C LYS A 175 -10.99 13.54 3.14
N ILE A 176 -10.13 12.88 2.36
CA ILE A 176 -10.10 11.41 2.30
C ILE A 176 -9.77 10.81 3.67
N ALA A 177 -8.82 11.38 4.42
CA ALA A 177 -8.47 10.89 5.74
C ALA A 177 -9.64 11.01 6.73
N PHE A 178 -10.36 12.13 6.74
CA PHE A 178 -11.53 12.31 7.59
C PHE A 178 -12.70 11.41 7.18
N GLU A 179 -12.96 11.23 5.88
CA GLU A 179 -13.97 10.29 5.37
C GLU A 179 -13.63 8.85 5.78
N ALA A 180 -12.37 8.43 5.64
CA ALA A 180 -11.91 7.12 6.10
C ALA A 180 -12.11 6.94 7.61
N ALA A 181 -11.79 7.95 8.42
CA ALA A 181 -11.95 7.91 9.86
C ALA A 181 -13.41 7.74 10.30
N ARG A 182 -14.39 8.31 9.56
CA ARG A 182 -15.83 8.10 9.83
C ARG A 182 -16.27 6.65 9.80
N GLY A 183 -15.66 5.86 8.89
CA GLY A 183 -15.89 4.41 8.80
C GLY A 183 -15.11 3.58 9.81
N ARG A 184 -14.28 4.19 10.64
CA ARG A 184 -13.38 3.57 11.62
C ARG A 184 -13.66 4.09 13.03
N ARG A 185 -12.61 4.37 13.82
CA ARG A 185 -12.73 4.82 15.22
C ARG A 185 -12.90 6.34 15.37
N LYS A 186 -13.12 7.05 14.27
CA LYS A 186 -13.40 8.49 14.23
C LYS A 186 -12.28 9.37 14.78
N LYS A 187 -11.02 9.00 14.52
CA LYS A 187 -9.87 9.80 14.91
C LYS A 187 -8.90 9.99 13.76
N VAL A 188 -8.50 11.23 13.50
CA VAL A 188 -7.42 11.58 12.58
C VAL A 188 -6.25 12.14 13.37
N THR A 189 -5.09 11.53 13.25
CA THR A 189 -3.83 12.07 13.76
C THR A 189 -3.03 12.64 12.59
N SER A 190 -2.99 13.97 12.49
CA SER A 190 -2.24 14.67 11.45
C SER A 190 -0.77 14.79 11.83
N VAL A 191 0.11 14.22 11.01
CA VAL A 191 1.56 14.16 11.23
C VAL A 191 2.25 15.29 10.48
N ASP A 192 2.98 16.13 11.19
CA ASP A 192 3.65 17.30 10.63
C ASP A 192 4.99 17.63 11.30
N LYS A 193 5.64 18.71 10.89
CA LYS A 193 6.81 19.32 11.54
C LYS A 193 6.64 20.84 11.61
N ALA A 194 5.46 21.31 12.05
CA ALA A 194 5.07 22.72 12.02
C ALA A 194 5.93 23.63 12.91
N ASN A 195 6.65 23.05 13.87
CA ASN A 195 7.62 23.80 14.67
C ASN A 195 8.89 24.23 13.90
N VAL A 196 9.10 23.72 12.67
CA VAL A 196 10.29 24.01 11.86
C VAL A 196 9.93 24.38 10.42
N LEU A 197 8.98 23.69 9.78
CA LEU A 197 8.73 23.75 8.34
C LEU A 197 7.50 24.62 8.02
N ALA A 198 7.68 25.63 7.17
CA ALA A 198 6.57 26.48 6.70
C ALA A 198 5.47 25.71 5.98
N CYS A 199 5.84 24.69 5.17
CA CYS A 199 4.85 23.83 4.50
C CYS A 199 4.03 22.99 5.50
N SER A 200 4.59 22.63 6.65
CA SER A 200 3.88 21.95 7.72
C SER A 200 2.95 22.89 8.51
N VAL A 201 3.29 24.17 8.62
CA VAL A 201 2.37 25.17 9.15
C VAL A 201 1.14 25.30 8.26
N LEU A 202 1.33 25.46 6.94
CA LEU A 202 0.24 25.47 5.97
C LEU A 202 -0.58 24.17 6.01
N TRP A 203 0.09 23.03 6.14
CA TRP A 203 -0.57 21.72 6.28
C TRP A 203 -1.54 21.71 7.44
N ARG A 204 -1.08 22.09 8.62
CA ARG A 204 -1.89 22.13 9.84
C ARG A 204 -3.09 23.06 9.71
N GLU A 205 -2.90 24.28 9.21
CA GLU A 205 -3.98 25.24 8.97
C GLU A 205 -5.09 24.65 8.08
N VAL A 206 -4.71 24.00 6.98
CA VAL A 206 -5.67 23.45 6.02
C VAL A 206 -6.38 22.21 6.59
N VAL A 207 -5.67 21.37 7.36
CA VAL A 207 -6.28 20.22 8.03
C VAL A 207 -7.30 20.68 9.06
N GLU A 208 -7.01 21.72 9.84
CA GLU A 208 -7.94 22.34 10.81
C GLU A 208 -9.17 22.96 10.11
N GLU A 209 -8.99 23.53 8.90
CA GLU A 209 -10.13 24.02 8.12
C GLU A 209 -11.05 22.86 7.67
N VAL A 210 -10.46 21.76 7.16
CA VAL A 210 -11.21 20.58 6.72
C VAL A 210 -11.92 19.92 7.90
N ALA A 211 -11.31 19.84 9.07
CA ALA A 211 -11.89 19.25 10.27
C ALA A 211 -13.24 19.88 10.66
N LYS A 212 -13.49 21.14 10.33
CA LYS A 212 -14.77 21.82 10.58
C LYS A 212 -15.96 21.18 9.84
N ASP A 213 -15.69 20.51 8.71
CA ASP A 213 -16.69 19.79 7.93
C ASP A 213 -16.95 18.37 8.51
N PHE A 214 -16.16 17.96 9.51
CA PHE A 214 -16.19 16.64 10.14
C PHE A 214 -16.27 16.71 11.67
N PRO A 215 -17.28 17.37 12.25
CA PRO A 215 -17.36 17.60 13.69
C PRO A 215 -17.52 16.32 14.53
N ASP A 216 -17.79 15.20 13.88
CA ASP A 216 -17.91 13.87 14.47
C ASP A 216 -16.58 13.09 14.50
N VAL A 217 -15.47 13.66 14.00
CA VAL A 217 -14.15 13.06 13.95
C VAL A 217 -13.17 13.88 14.81
N GLU A 218 -12.49 13.21 15.73
CA GLU A 218 -11.43 13.81 16.54
C GLU A 218 -10.21 14.13 15.68
N LEU A 219 -9.64 15.33 15.82
CA LEU A 219 -8.37 15.73 15.21
C LEU A 219 -7.31 15.91 16.28
N GLU A 220 -6.20 15.20 16.13
CA GLU A 220 -4.96 15.39 16.89
C GLU A 220 -3.82 15.76 15.94
N HIS A 221 -2.95 16.70 16.33
CA HIS A 221 -1.70 16.98 15.62
C HIS A 221 -0.52 16.41 16.39
N ILE A 222 0.39 15.76 15.68
CA ILE A 222 1.61 15.24 16.25
C ILE A 222 2.82 15.55 15.36
N TYR A 223 3.95 15.93 15.95
CA TYR A 223 5.19 16.06 15.20
C TYR A 223 5.72 14.68 14.79
N ILE A 224 6.29 14.59 13.58
CA ILE A 224 6.77 13.33 13.01
C ILE A 224 7.73 12.57 13.93
N ASP A 225 8.65 13.25 14.58
CA ASP A 225 9.61 12.64 15.53
C ASP A 225 8.91 12.08 16.77
N ASN A 226 7.86 12.75 17.26
CA ASN A 226 7.05 12.20 18.36
C ASN A 226 6.15 11.06 17.87
N ALA A 227 5.63 11.12 16.65
CA ALA A 227 4.78 10.05 16.07
C ALA A 227 5.52 8.70 16.05
N THR A 228 6.78 8.68 15.58
CA THR A 228 7.61 7.46 15.57
C THR A 228 7.81 6.89 16.97
N MET A 229 8.06 7.75 17.98
CA MET A 229 8.18 7.30 19.37
C MET A 229 6.85 6.74 19.93
N GLN A 230 5.72 7.38 19.60
CA GLN A 230 4.41 6.95 20.14
C GLN A 230 3.89 5.69 19.46
N LEU A 231 4.22 5.45 18.20
CA LEU A 231 3.91 4.18 17.51
C LEU A 231 4.52 2.97 18.22
N LEU A 232 5.73 3.10 18.77
CA LEU A 232 6.37 2.03 19.56
C LEU A 232 5.74 1.85 20.97
N ARG A 233 5.10 2.88 21.51
CA ARG A 233 4.59 2.88 22.89
C ARG A 233 3.10 2.60 23.00
N ARG A 234 2.32 3.11 22.07
CA ARG A 234 0.85 3.08 22.08
C ARG A 234 0.26 3.06 20.65
N PRO A 235 0.62 2.08 19.80
CA PRO A 235 0.12 2.01 18.42
C PRO A 235 -1.41 1.93 18.34
N PHE A 236 -2.05 1.37 19.36
CA PHE A 236 -3.50 1.21 19.49
C PHE A 236 -4.27 2.54 19.63
N ASP A 237 -3.60 3.65 19.98
CA ASP A 237 -4.21 4.98 20.07
C ASP A 237 -4.39 5.66 18.71
N PHE A 238 -3.71 5.16 17.67
CA PHE A 238 -3.80 5.70 16.31
C PHE A 238 -4.87 4.96 15.50
N ASP A 239 -5.72 5.73 14.82
CA ASP A 239 -6.74 5.20 13.90
C ASP A 239 -6.38 5.53 12.45
N VAL A 240 -6.53 6.78 12.03
CA VAL A 240 -6.08 7.27 10.73
C VAL A 240 -4.95 8.26 10.92
N MET A 241 -3.78 7.96 10.36
CA MET A 241 -2.62 8.84 10.35
C MET A 241 -2.54 9.56 9.01
N LEU A 242 -2.78 10.87 9.01
CA LEU A 242 -2.71 11.73 7.82
C LEU A 242 -1.30 12.31 7.69
N CYS A 243 -0.62 12.00 6.60
CA CYS A 243 0.79 12.31 6.42
C CYS A 243 1.09 12.97 5.07
N SER A 244 2.06 13.90 5.06
CA SER A 244 2.74 14.37 3.84
C SER A 244 3.54 13.24 3.18
N ASN A 245 3.98 13.44 1.93
CA ASN A 245 4.63 12.39 1.14
C ASN A 245 5.80 11.72 1.86
N LEU A 246 6.84 12.47 2.22
CA LEU A 246 8.03 11.93 2.89
C LEU A 246 7.71 11.35 4.28
N PHE A 247 6.91 12.05 5.09
CA PHE A 247 6.57 11.56 6.43
C PHE A 247 5.70 10.31 6.37
N GLY A 248 4.79 10.25 5.41
CA GLY A 248 3.95 9.09 5.18
C GLY A 248 4.73 7.87 4.70
N ASP A 249 5.80 8.08 3.92
CA ASP A 249 6.70 6.99 3.50
C ASP A 249 7.35 6.34 4.73
N ILE A 250 7.99 7.15 5.56
CA ILE A 250 8.71 6.69 6.75
C ILE A 250 7.75 6.04 7.76
N ILE A 251 6.64 6.72 8.08
CA ILE A 251 5.65 6.23 9.06
C ILE A 251 4.98 4.94 8.61
N SER A 252 4.62 4.82 7.33
CA SER A 252 3.96 3.61 6.85
C SER A 252 4.86 2.39 6.91
N ASP A 253 6.16 2.55 6.65
CA ASP A 253 7.11 1.44 6.74
C ASP A 253 7.40 1.08 8.21
N GLU A 254 7.43 2.06 9.13
CA GLU A 254 7.49 1.78 10.56
C GLU A 254 6.26 1.00 11.03
N ILE A 255 5.05 1.46 10.70
CA ILE A 255 3.81 0.77 11.08
C ILE A 255 3.78 -0.66 10.49
N ALA A 256 4.29 -0.81 9.27
CA ALA A 256 4.46 -2.10 8.62
C ALA A 256 5.27 -3.07 9.48
N MET A 257 6.43 -2.64 9.92
CA MET A 257 7.30 -3.47 10.75
C MET A 257 6.71 -3.77 12.12
N LEU A 258 5.81 -2.93 12.64
CA LEU A 258 5.10 -3.22 13.90
C LEU A 258 4.15 -4.41 13.78
N THR A 259 3.66 -4.75 12.57
CA THR A 259 2.87 -5.96 12.35
C THR A 259 3.71 -7.23 12.28
N GLY A 260 5.02 -7.08 12.11
CA GLY A 260 5.99 -8.17 12.05
C GLY A 260 6.27 -8.72 10.65
N SER A 261 5.51 -8.33 9.61
CA SER A 261 5.75 -8.77 8.24
C SER A 261 5.22 -7.79 7.20
N MET A 262 6.05 -7.47 6.21
CA MET A 262 5.64 -6.71 5.03
C MET A 262 4.71 -7.52 4.10
N GLY A 263 4.76 -8.85 4.16
CA GLY A 263 3.87 -9.74 3.40
C GLY A 263 2.40 -9.69 3.82
N LEU A 264 2.06 -8.94 4.89
CA LEU A 264 0.69 -8.70 5.34
C LEU A 264 0.13 -7.33 4.89
N LEU A 265 0.92 -6.49 4.22
CA LEU A 265 0.60 -5.09 3.99
C LEU A 265 0.13 -4.84 2.57
N SER A 266 -1.14 -4.58 2.45
CA SER A 266 -1.76 -4.06 1.22
C SER A 266 -1.58 -2.55 1.10
N SER A 267 -1.63 -2.06 -0.13
CA SER A 267 -1.55 -0.64 -0.44
C SER A 267 -2.47 -0.31 -1.62
N VAL A 268 -2.99 0.90 -1.62
CA VAL A 268 -3.70 1.48 -2.75
C VAL A 268 -3.25 2.91 -2.99
N SER A 269 -3.09 3.27 -4.25
CA SER A 269 -2.92 4.65 -4.70
C SER A 269 -4.14 5.07 -5.51
N LEU A 270 -4.87 6.11 -5.06
CA LEU A 270 -6.15 6.56 -5.62
C LEU A 270 -6.06 7.97 -6.21
N ASN A 271 -6.89 8.22 -7.23
CA ASN A 271 -7.20 9.57 -7.68
C ASN A 271 -8.56 10.08 -7.13
N SER A 272 -8.99 11.27 -7.58
CA SER A 272 -10.26 11.87 -7.15
C SER A 272 -11.51 11.14 -7.64
N ASP A 273 -11.40 10.38 -8.72
CA ASP A 273 -12.52 9.73 -9.39
C ASP A 273 -12.74 8.30 -8.91
N GLY A 274 -11.86 7.82 -8.02
CA GLY A 274 -11.91 6.47 -7.47
C GLY A 274 -11.15 5.43 -8.32
N PHE A 275 -10.48 5.85 -9.39
CA PHE A 275 -9.52 4.99 -10.08
C PHE A 275 -8.31 4.75 -9.18
N GLY A 276 -7.83 3.50 -9.15
CA GLY A 276 -6.74 3.12 -8.25
C GLY A 276 -5.77 2.11 -8.82
N LEU A 277 -4.53 2.16 -8.28
CA LEU A 277 -3.50 1.15 -8.43
C LEU A 277 -3.34 0.44 -7.09
N TYR A 278 -3.46 -0.88 -7.09
CA TYR A 278 -3.51 -1.75 -5.92
C TYR A 278 -2.33 -2.70 -5.92
N GLU A 279 -1.45 -2.58 -4.94
CA GLU A 279 -0.19 -3.29 -4.87
C GLU A 279 0.15 -3.71 -3.43
N PRO A 280 0.90 -4.80 -3.19
CA PRO A 280 1.50 -5.03 -1.89
C PRO A 280 2.53 -3.94 -1.57
N ALA A 281 2.68 -3.58 -0.29
CA ALA A 281 3.68 -2.59 0.12
C ALA A 281 5.12 -3.13 0.08
N GLY A 282 5.29 -4.44 0.01
CA GLY A 282 6.59 -5.10 -0.11
C GLY A 282 7.21 -5.02 -1.50
N GLY A 283 8.50 -5.28 -1.59
CA GLY A 283 9.24 -5.32 -2.86
C GLY A 283 9.08 -6.64 -3.62
N SER A 284 9.86 -6.79 -4.68
CA SER A 284 9.84 -7.95 -5.59
C SER A 284 10.50 -9.22 -5.04
N ALA A 285 11.27 -9.13 -3.95
CA ALA A 285 11.96 -10.24 -3.27
C ALA A 285 12.59 -11.25 -4.25
N PRO A 286 13.53 -10.83 -5.11
CA PRO A 286 14.07 -11.65 -6.20
C PRO A 286 14.81 -12.90 -5.71
N ASP A 287 15.27 -12.89 -4.47
CA ASP A 287 15.97 -13.99 -3.80
C ASP A 287 15.08 -15.21 -3.54
N ILE A 288 13.78 -15.02 -3.39
CA ILE A 288 12.81 -16.11 -3.16
C ILE A 288 11.83 -16.32 -4.34
N ALA A 289 11.98 -15.56 -5.40
CA ALA A 289 11.11 -15.64 -6.57
C ALA A 289 11.09 -17.06 -7.18
N GLY A 290 9.89 -17.57 -7.48
CA GLY A 290 9.68 -18.88 -8.07
C GLY A 290 9.87 -20.07 -7.12
N GLN A 291 10.14 -19.82 -5.83
CA GLN A 291 10.28 -20.90 -4.85
C GLN A 291 8.94 -21.33 -4.21
N GLY A 292 7.87 -20.59 -4.46
CA GLY A 292 6.53 -20.90 -3.92
C GLY A 292 6.43 -20.74 -2.40
N ILE A 293 7.27 -19.87 -1.80
CA ILE A 293 7.32 -19.61 -0.36
C ILE A 293 6.91 -18.19 0.03
N ALA A 294 6.72 -17.31 -0.95
CA ALA A 294 6.29 -15.94 -0.73
C ALA A 294 4.89 -15.89 -0.09
N ASN A 295 4.69 -14.95 0.82
CA ASN A 295 3.38 -14.72 1.44
C ASN A 295 2.46 -13.96 0.46
N PRO A 296 1.32 -14.52 0.03
CA PRO A 296 0.44 -13.87 -0.93
C PRO A 296 -0.58 -12.92 -0.28
N VAL A 297 -0.62 -12.83 1.05
CA VAL A 297 -1.67 -12.10 1.79
C VAL A 297 -1.74 -10.63 1.42
N ALA A 298 -0.60 -9.95 1.31
CA ALA A 298 -0.57 -8.53 0.94
C ALA A 298 -1.20 -8.28 -0.45
N GLN A 299 -0.92 -9.15 -1.43
CA GLN A 299 -1.52 -9.07 -2.76
C GLN A 299 -3.02 -9.38 -2.74
N ILE A 300 -3.43 -10.38 -1.95
CA ILE A 300 -4.85 -10.75 -1.76
C ILE A 300 -5.61 -9.61 -1.09
N LEU A 301 -5.05 -8.98 -0.06
CA LEU A 301 -5.65 -7.82 0.60
C LEU A 301 -5.66 -6.58 -0.31
N SER A 302 -4.67 -6.42 -1.19
CA SER A 302 -4.69 -5.37 -2.22
C SER A 302 -5.86 -5.57 -3.20
N ALA A 303 -6.17 -6.82 -3.55
CA ALA A 303 -7.37 -7.13 -4.32
C ALA A 303 -8.68 -6.83 -3.55
N ALA A 304 -8.70 -7.00 -2.22
CA ALA A 304 -9.83 -6.57 -1.39
C ALA A 304 -10.00 -5.04 -1.42
N LEU A 305 -8.90 -4.27 -1.33
CA LEU A 305 -8.94 -2.82 -1.46
C LEU A 305 -9.46 -2.39 -2.85
N LEU A 306 -9.09 -3.10 -3.93
CA LEU A 306 -9.59 -2.85 -5.28
C LEU A 306 -11.12 -2.99 -5.33
N LEU A 307 -11.66 -4.08 -4.79
CA LEU A 307 -13.11 -4.30 -4.71
C LEU A 307 -13.80 -3.17 -3.93
N ARG A 308 -13.25 -2.75 -2.80
CA ARG A 308 -13.81 -1.69 -1.95
C ARG A 308 -13.77 -0.32 -2.60
N HIS A 309 -12.60 0.10 -3.09
CA HIS A 309 -12.39 1.50 -3.45
C HIS A 309 -12.72 1.81 -4.91
N SER A 310 -12.37 0.98 -5.89
CA SER A 310 -12.69 1.22 -7.30
C SER A 310 -14.03 0.58 -7.68
N LEU A 311 -14.25 -0.70 -7.35
CA LEU A 311 -15.46 -1.40 -7.79
C LEU A 311 -16.68 -1.20 -6.86
N LYS A 312 -16.48 -0.62 -5.67
CA LYS A 312 -17.55 -0.34 -4.67
C LYS A 312 -18.26 -1.59 -4.15
N GLU A 313 -17.58 -2.72 -4.16
CA GLU A 313 -18.07 -4.04 -3.73
C GLU A 313 -17.63 -4.36 -2.29
N GLU A 314 -18.17 -3.61 -1.31
CA GLU A 314 -17.78 -3.69 0.11
C GLU A 314 -17.96 -5.09 0.72
N ALA A 315 -19.07 -5.77 0.43
CA ALA A 315 -19.33 -7.11 0.96
C ALA A 315 -18.31 -8.14 0.44
N ALA A 316 -17.91 -8.02 -0.83
CA ALA A 316 -16.91 -8.87 -1.45
C ALA A 316 -15.50 -8.60 -0.89
N ALA A 317 -15.15 -7.33 -0.67
CA ALA A 317 -13.90 -6.94 -0.04
C ALA A 317 -13.80 -7.50 1.39
N LYS A 318 -14.86 -7.32 2.19
CA LYS A 318 -14.92 -7.84 3.55
C LYS A 318 -14.82 -9.37 3.59
N ALA A 319 -15.41 -10.08 2.66
CA ALA A 319 -15.31 -11.54 2.60
C ALA A 319 -13.86 -12.02 2.40
N ILE A 320 -13.05 -11.31 1.62
CA ILE A 320 -11.61 -11.59 1.50
C ILE A 320 -10.89 -11.32 2.82
N GLU A 321 -11.13 -10.19 3.46
CA GLU A 321 -10.48 -9.82 4.72
C GLU A 321 -10.80 -10.83 5.84
N ASP A 322 -12.06 -11.25 5.93
CA ASP A 322 -12.50 -12.26 6.90
C ASP A 322 -11.86 -13.64 6.62
N ALA A 323 -11.73 -14.01 5.33
CA ALA A 323 -11.07 -15.25 4.93
C ALA A 323 -9.56 -15.23 5.23
N VAL A 324 -8.89 -14.11 5.04
CA VAL A 324 -7.49 -13.91 5.42
C VAL A 324 -7.35 -14.03 6.94
N ALA A 325 -8.17 -13.31 7.72
CA ALA A 325 -8.13 -13.39 9.18
C ALA A 325 -8.35 -14.82 9.67
N LYS A 326 -9.29 -15.56 9.05
CA LYS A 326 -9.52 -16.97 9.35
C LYS A 326 -8.29 -17.83 9.02
N ALA A 327 -7.67 -17.66 7.85
CA ALA A 327 -6.49 -18.44 7.47
C ALA A 327 -5.35 -18.25 8.48
N LEU A 328 -5.08 -17.01 8.88
CA LEU A 328 -4.05 -16.72 9.88
C LEU A 328 -4.37 -17.32 11.25
N SER A 329 -5.63 -17.22 11.70
CA SER A 329 -6.06 -17.81 12.99
C SER A 329 -6.05 -19.34 13.00
N ASP A 330 -6.30 -19.99 11.85
CA ASP A 330 -6.28 -21.45 11.70
C ASP A 330 -4.84 -21.99 11.50
N GLY A 331 -3.82 -21.11 11.56
CA GLY A 331 -2.42 -21.49 11.47
C GLY A 331 -1.94 -21.79 10.04
N TYR A 332 -2.64 -21.30 9.00
CA TYR A 332 -2.13 -21.31 7.64
C TYR A 332 -1.14 -20.15 7.49
N LEU A 333 0.13 -20.44 7.79
CA LEU A 333 1.20 -19.45 7.87
C LEU A 333 2.33 -19.81 6.91
N THR A 334 2.81 -18.84 6.14
CA THR A 334 4.06 -18.96 5.36
C THR A 334 5.28 -18.90 6.27
N GLY A 335 6.46 -19.29 5.76
CA GLY A 335 7.67 -19.41 6.58
C GLY A 335 8.11 -18.12 7.27
N GLU A 336 7.80 -16.96 6.70
CA GLU A 336 8.11 -15.67 7.32
C GLU A 336 7.26 -15.36 8.56
N LEU A 337 6.04 -15.93 8.64
CA LEU A 337 5.11 -15.72 9.75
C LEU A 337 5.32 -16.73 10.90
N LEU A 338 6.29 -17.61 10.76
CA LEU A 338 6.60 -18.64 11.75
C LEU A 338 7.92 -18.36 12.45
N PRO A 339 8.03 -18.68 13.77
CA PRO A 339 9.31 -18.74 14.45
C PRO A 339 10.28 -19.67 13.72
N ALA A 340 11.57 -19.39 13.84
CA ALA A 340 12.62 -20.10 13.10
C ALA A 340 12.62 -21.62 13.32
N ASP A 341 12.26 -22.08 14.52
CA ASP A 341 12.15 -23.48 14.93
C ASP A 341 10.86 -24.19 14.47
N GLN A 342 9.94 -23.47 13.82
CA GLN A 342 8.67 -23.99 13.31
C GLN A 342 8.51 -23.83 11.79
N ARG A 343 9.55 -23.39 11.10
CA ARG A 343 9.49 -23.15 9.64
C ARG A 343 9.26 -24.42 8.81
N ASP A 344 9.51 -25.60 9.38
CA ASP A 344 9.16 -26.88 8.79
C ASP A 344 7.63 -27.10 8.63
N LYS A 345 6.80 -26.34 9.36
CA LYS A 345 5.34 -26.34 9.27
C LYS A 345 4.79 -25.31 8.27
N ALA A 346 5.70 -24.56 7.63
CA ALA A 346 5.28 -23.48 6.73
C ALA A 346 4.39 -23.97 5.60
N LYS A 347 3.40 -23.17 5.27
CA LYS A 347 2.58 -23.32 4.08
C LYS A 347 3.25 -22.64 2.90
N SER A 348 3.10 -23.22 1.72
CA SER A 348 3.51 -22.60 0.47
C SER A 348 2.58 -21.44 0.10
N THR A 349 3.04 -20.57 -0.79
CA THR A 349 2.25 -19.50 -1.43
C THR A 349 0.90 -20.04 -1.92
N ARG A 350 0.95 -21.19 -2.60
CA ARG A 350 -0.23 -21.83 -3.18
C ARG A 350 -1.20 -22.36 -2.13
N GLU A 351 -0.71 -23.07 -1.10
CA GLU A 351 -1.57 -23.62 -0.04
C GLU A 351 -2.31 -22.50 0.71
N MET A 352 -1.62 -21.38 0.97
CA MET A 352 -2.24 -20.18 1.59
C MET A 352 -3.35 -19.63 0.69
N GLY A 353 -3.09 -19.42 -0.59
CA GLY A 353 -4.08 -18.90 -1.54
C GLY A 353 -5.25 -19.86 -1.76
N ASP A 354 -5.01 -21.17 -1.82
CA ASP A 354 -6.07 -22.20 -1.93
C ASP A 354 -6.99 -22.17 -0.70
N TYR A 355 -6.41 -22.08 0.51
CA TYR A 355 -7.18 -21.99 1.74
C TYR A 355 -8.06 -20.74 1.79
N ILE A 356 -7.49 -19.56 1.49
CA ILE A 356 -8.24 -18.30 1.49
C ILE A 356 -9.36 -18.32 0.45
N ALA A 357 -9.11 -18.83 -0.76
CA ALA A 357 -10.13 -18.96 -1.80
C ALA A 357 -11.26 -19.89 -1.38
N GLN A 358 -10.94 -20.99 -0.70
CA GLN A 358 -11.93 -21.92 -0.15
C GLN A 358 -12.75 -21.25 0.97
N ALA A 359 -12.10 -20.55 1.89
CA ALA A 359 -12.78 -19.82 2.97
C ALA A 359 -13.75 -18.75 2.43
N VAL A 360 -13.40 -18.06 1.34
CA VAL A 360 -14.31 -17.12 0.65
C VAL A 360 -15.56 -17.85 0.12
N ARG A 361 -15.45 -19.04 -0.46
CA ARG A 361 -16.59 -19.80 -0.99
C ARG A 361 -17.51 -20.33 0.12
N GLU A 362 -16.95 -20.73 1.25
CA GLU A 362 -17.65 -21.41 2.35
C GLU A 362 -18.27 -20.46 3.39
N ALA A 363 -17.85 -19.21 3.42
CA ALA A 363 -18.42 -18.25 4.36
C ALA A 363 -19.92 -18.01 4.05
N ASN A 364 -20.75 -18.15 5.08
CA ASN A 364 -22.23 -18.00 5.02
C ASN A 364 -22.65 -16.54 4.84
#